data_41e50db0401c6fe46c6b43fea5053261
#
_entry.id   41e50db0401c6fe46c6b43fea5053261
#
_cell.length_a   1.000
_cell.length_b   1.000
_cell.length_c   1.000
_cell.angle_alpha   90.00
_cell.angle_beta   90.00
_cell.angle_gamma   90.00
#
_symmetry.space_group_name_H-M   'P 1'
#
loop_
_entity.id
_entity.type
_entity.pdbx_description
1 polymer ?
#
loop_
_entity_poly.entity_id
_entity_poly.type
_entity_poly.pdbx_seq_one_letter_code
_entity_poly.pdbx_strand_id
1 'polypeptide(L)'
;MNVPKQRKLLNNQLMMTEKNKKLKYGIQRKIRVLRIINRFNIGGPTYNATFLTAFIGDDFETKLIGGLPDVGESDSLYILDKYAVKPTLIKEMVRLPNLKSDLEAYKRLKQIIKEYKPDIVHTHASKAGALGRKAAKSCKVPIIIHTFHGHVFHSYFGKLKTAIFKKIERSLARKSDAIIAISDIQKNELTDIHGICSAEKVTVVPLGFDLLQFHEKRESERHRIREEYGIADDEVAIAIIGRLAPVKNHAYFLEVVDAVLQKTTSKIKCFIVGDGPERELIEERVHQINEKHNNSIKLTSWVSDVASFNAGMDIICLTSKNEGTPVSLIEAQASGIPVITTDVGGIKDIVLDGNTGFIIPKNSKEEFISRLLELANDEKKRQIMSQNGWTYVQEKFHYNTLVKNMDALYWGLIEKKRNEIKE
;
A
#
# COMPACT_ATOMS: atom_id res chain seq x y z
N MET A 1 -10.33 -10.73 14.94
CA MET A 1 -11.36 -9.95 15.68
C MET A 1 -12.54 -9.62 14.78
N ASN A 2 -13.78 -9.64 15.31
CA ASN A 2 -14.98 -9.38 14.51
C ASN A 2 -15.05 -7.89 14.12
N VAL A 3 -15.26 -7.55 12.84
CA VAL A 3 -15.34 -6.18 12.28
C VAL A 3 -16.21 -5.22 13.12
N PRO A 4 -17.39 -5.63 13.64
CA PRO A 4 -18.19 -4.80 14.55
C PRO A 4 -17.45 -4.42 15.84
N LYS A 5 -16.58 -5.28 16.36
CA LYS A 5 -15.80 -5.06 17.58
C LYS A 5 -14.65 -4.09 17.35
N GLN A 6 -13.96 -4.20 16.21
CA GLN A 6 -12.92 -3.26 15.78
C GLN A 6 -13.48 -1.87 15.52
N ARG A 7 -14.63 -1.79 14.84
CA ARG A 7 -15.35 -0.53 14.61
C ARG A 7 -15.78 0.13 15.93
N LYS A 8 -16.23 -0.65 16.90
CA LYS A 8 -16.65 -0.14 18.22
C LYS A 8 -15.47 0.39 19.05
N LEU A 9 -14.30 -0.26 19.00
CA LEU A 9 -13.07 0.20 19.67
C LEU A 9 -12.55 1.47 19.06
N LEU A 10 -12.46 1.56 17.73
CA LEU A 10 -12.03 2.75 17.01
C LEU A 10 -12.99 3.92 17.25
N ASN A 11 -14.30 3.68 17.18
CA ASN A 11 -15.31 4.68 17.44
C ASN A 11 -15.25 5.20 18.89
N ASN A 12 -14.97 4.35 19.89
CA ASN A 12 -14.84 4.82 21.27
C ASN A 12 -13.64 5.76 21.48
N GLN A 13 -12.52 5.53 20.80
CA GLN A 13 -11.36 6.43 20.85
C GLN A 13 -11.61 7.75 20.08
N LEU A 14 -12.35 7.69 18.98
CA LEU A 14 -12.73 8.87 18.19
C LEU A 14 -13.89 9.64 18.83
N MET A 15 -14.86 8.96 19.46
CA MET A 15 -16.08 9.58 20.03
C MET A 15 -15.84 10.64 21.10
N MET A 16 -14.77 10.56 21.91
CA MET A 16 -14.50 11.60 22.92
C MET A 16 -14.10 12.94 22.29
N THR A 17 -13.63 12.93 21.03
CA THR A 17 -13.30 14.14 20.25
C THR A 17 -14.42 14.58 19.28
N GLU A 18 -15.33 13.69 18.92
CA GLU A 18 -16.30 13.87 17.82
C GLU A 18 -17.55 14.67 18.21
N LYS A 19 -18.12 14.46 19.41
CA LYS A 19 -19.29 15.23 19.85
C LYS A 19 -19.07 16.75 19.76
N ASN A 20 -17.83 17.19 19.89
CA ASN A 20 -17.46 18.61 19.82
C ASN A 20 -17.33 19.15 18.37
N LYS A 21 -17.05 18.31 17.37
CA LYS A 21 -16.83 18.77 15.98
C LYS A 21 -18.13 19.18 15.30
N LYS A 22 -19.19 18.34 15.35
CA LYS A 22 -20.50 18.69 14.77
C LYS A 22 -21.10 19.96 15.40
N LEU A 23 -21.02 20.06 16.75
CA LEU A 23 -21.46 21.24 17.47
C LEU A 23 -20.66 22.48 17.07
N LYS A 24 -19.32 22.35 16.98
CA LYS A 24 -18.42 23.43 16.54
C LYS A 24 -18.81 23.97 15.16
N TYR A 25 -19.24 23.08 14.24
CA TYR A 25 -19.55 23.47 12.87
C TYR A 25 -21.04 23.62 12.60
N GLY A 26 -21.95 23.40 13.55
CA GLY A 26 -23.41 23.52 13.40
C GLY A 26 -23.98 22.63 12.28
N ILE A 27 -23.38 21.45 12.05
CA ILE A 27 -23.79 20.50 11.02
C ILE A 27 -24.73 19.47 11.65
N GLN A 28 -26.00 19.47 11.24
CA GLN A 28 -27.00 18.56 11.82
C GLN A 28 -27.08 17.20 11.12
N ARG A 29 -26.61 17.09 9.86
CA ARG A 29 -26.61 15.83 9.08
C ARG A 29 -25.22 15.23 8.94
N LYS A 30 -25.16 13.98 8.50
CA LYS A 30 -23.87 13.36 8.11
C LYS A 30 -23.29 14.04 6.85
N ILE A 31 -21.97 14.14 6.82
CA ILE A 31 -21.22 14.62 5.67
C ILE A 31 -21.14 13.49 4.65
N ARG A 32 -21.59 13.72 3.42
CA ARG A 32 -21.62 12.72 2.37
C ARG A 32 -20.31 12.72 1.61
N VAL A 33 -19.61 11.58 1.63
CA VAL A 33 -18.35 11.36 0.92
C VAL A 33 -18.54 10.34 -0.20
N LEU A 34 -18.34 10.74 -1.43
CA LEU A 34 -18.32 9.84 -2.58
C LEU A 34 -16.87 9.51 -2.94
N ARG A 35 -16.46 8.25 -2.74
CA ARG A 35 -15.15 7.74 -3.17
C ARG A 35 -15.24 7.08 -4.52
N ILE A 36 -14.28 7.40 -5.40
CA ILE A 36 -14.25 6.92 -6.77
C ILE A 36 -12.88 6.26 -7.02
N ILE A 37 -12.90 4.96 -7.25
CA ILE A 37 -11.73 4.16 -7.64
C ILE A 37 -11.89 3.69 -9.09
N ASN A 38 -10.79 3.44 -9.79
CA ASN A 38 -10.90 3.02 -11.20
C ASN A 38 -11.52 1.62 -11.32
N ARG A 39 -10.93 0.63 -10.65
CA ARG A 39 -11.39 -0.76 -10.65
C ARG A 39 -11.08 -1.42 -9.30
N PHE A 40 -11.87 -2.44 -8.96
CA PHE A 40 -11.65 -3.26 -7.78
C PHE A 40 -10.71 -4.42 -8.09
N ASN A 41 -9.44 -4.10 -8.36
CA ASN A 41 -8.36 -5.06 -8.50
C ASN A 41 -7.48 -5.08 -7.22
N ILE A 42 -6.79 -6.19 -6.98
CA ILE A 42 -5.91 -6.31 -5.80
C ILE A 42 -4.81 -5.25 -5.86
N GLY A 43 -4.68 -4.48 -4.78
CA GLY A 43 -3.64 -3.47 -4.62
C GLY A 43 -3.95 -2.40 -3.60
N GLY A 44 -2.96 -1.58 -3.28
CA GLY A 44 -3.05 -0.49 -2.29
C GLY A 44 -4.26 0.43 -2.44
N PRO A 45 -4.65 0.86 -3.66
CA PRO A 45 -5.83 1.72 -3.85
C PRO A 45 -7.12 1.12 -3.31
N THR A 46 -7.36 -0.19 -3.53
CA THR A 46 -8.57 -0.87 -3.05
C THR A 46 -8.60 -0.97 -1.54
N TYR A 47 -7.51 -1.40 -0.90
CA TYR A 47 -7.41 -1.41 0.57
C TYR A 47 -7.65 -0.03 1.16
N ASN A 48 -6.98 1.00 0.64
CA ASN A 48 -7.12 2.37 1.11
C ASN A 48 -8.57 2.86 1.02
N ALA A 49 -9.21 2.70 -0.14
CA ALA A 49 -10.59 3.12 -0.33
C ALA A 49 -11.57 2.32 0.55
N THR A 50 -11.31 1.02 0.75
CA THR A 50 -12.13 0.15 1.60
C THR A 50 -12.04 0.57 3.06
N PHE A 51 -10.84 0.74 3.61
CA PHE A 51 -10.66 1.15 5.00
C PHE A 51 -11.27 2.52 5.29
N LEU A 52 -11.04 3.49 4.40
CA LEU A 52 -11.65 4.81 4.51
C LEU A 52 -13.19 4.76 4.42
N THR A 53 -13.75 3.80 3.69
CA THR A 53 -15.20 3.65 3.58
C THR A 53 -15.80 2.95 4.80
N ALA A 54 -15.10 1.94 5.31
CA ALA A 54 -15.57 1.13 6.45
C ALA A 54 -15.41 1.84 7.80
N PHE A 55 -14.33 2.61 7.98
CA PHE A 55 -13.88 3.04 9.30
C PHE A 55 -13.83 4.56 9.52
N ILE A 56 -14.08 5.39 8.50
CA ILE A 56 -14.23 6.84 8.73
C ILE A 56 -15.37 7.08 9.72
N GLY A 57 -15.20 8.03 10.63
CA GLY A 57 -16.11 8.25 11.75
C GLY A 57 -17.60 8.39 11.39
N ASP A 58 -18.47 8.21 12.37
CA ASP A 58 -19.92 8.19 12.21
C ASP A 58 -20.53 9.52 11.74
N ASP A 59 -19.73 10.58 11.74
CA ASP A 59 -20.09 11.87 11.17
C ASP A 59 -20.19 11.87 9.64
N PHE A 60 -19.65 10.82 9.01
CA PHE A 60 -19.64 10.67 7.57
C PHE A 60 -20.60 9.59 7.09
N GLU A 61 -21.28 9.87 5.99
CA GLU A 61 -22.00 8.90 5.17
C GLU A 61 -21.16 8.66 3.91
N THR A 62 -20.74 7.43 3.68
CA THR A 62 -19.78 7.10 2.63
C THR A 62 -20.39 6.22 1.54
N LYS A 63 -20.08 6.53 0.28
CA LYS A 63 -20.39 5.68 -0.88
C LYS A 63 -19.11 5.43 -1.66
N LEU A 64 -18.80 4.15 -1.94
CA LEU A 64 -17.67 3.73 -2.76
C LEU A 64 -18.15 3.24 -4.12
N ILE A 65 -17.57 3.77 -5.19
CA ILE A 65 -17.91 3.39 -6.57
C ILE A 65 -16.64 3.10 -7.38
N GLY A 66 -16.75 2.17 -8.34
CA GLY A 66 -15.64 1.80 -9.21
C GLY A 66 -16.02 0.77 -10.26
N GLY A 67 -15.07 0.45 -11.16
CA GLY A 67 -15.24 -0.59 -12.18
C GLY A 67 -14.91 -1.99 -11.67
N LEU A 68 -15.26 -2.98 -12.47
CA LEU A 68 -14.83 -4.36 -12.28
C LEU A 68 -13.36 -4.53 -12.74
N PRO A 69 -12.64 -5.53 -12.21
CA PRO A 69 -11.33 -5.89 -12.75
C PRO A 69 -11.44 -6.34 -14.21
N ASP A 70 -10.39 -6.13 -14.99
CA ASP A 70 -10.31 -6.63 -16.37
C ASP A 70 -10.04 -8.15 -16.38
N VAL A 71 -10.29 -8.79 -17.52
CA VAL A 71 -9.94 -10.21 -17.72
C VAL A 71 -8.45 -10.41 -17.46
N GLY A 72 -8.12 -11.38 -16.57
CA GLY A 72 -6.76 -11.66 -16.13
C GLY A 72 -6.25 -10.80 -14.95
N GLU A 73 -7.04 -9.88 -14.42
CA GLU A 73 -6.77 -9.23 -13.14
C GLU A 73 -7.45 -10.01 -12.00
N SER A 74 -6.77 -10.11 -10.86
CA SER A 74 -7.37 -10.74 -9.67
C SER A 74 -8.43 -9.82 -9.06
N ASP A 75 -9.60 -10.39 -8.78
CA ASP A 75 -10.72 -9.72 -8.13
C ASP A 75 -10.39 -9.42 -6.66
N SER A 76 -10.75 -8.23 -6.21
CA SER A 76 -10.58 -7.77 -4.82
C SER A 76 -11.89 -7.50 -4.09
N LEU A 77 -13.04 -7.91 -4.62
CA LEU A 77 -14.34 -7.70 -3.96
C LEU A 77 -14.42 -8.40 -2.60
N TYR A 78 -13.71 -9.52 -2.43
CA TYR A 78 -13.59 -10.21 -1.15
C TYR A 78 -13.00 -9.31 -0.05
N ILE A 79 -12.14 -8.34 -0.39
CA ILE A 79 -11.60 -7.36 0.56
C ILE A 79 -12.73 -6.47 1.06
N LEU A 80 -13.59 -6.00 0.16
CA LEU A 80 -14.72 -5.16 0.51
C LEU A 80 -15.72 -5.93 1.37
N ASP A 81 -16.02 -7.18 1.01
CA ASP A 81 -16.93 -8.06 1.77
C ASP A 81 -16.40 -8.32 3.18
N LYS A 82 -15.09 -8.56 3.34
CA LYS A 82 -14.44 -8.72 4.66
C LYS A 82 -14.73 -7.55 5.60
N TYR A 83 -14.84 -6.33 5.07
CA TYR A 83 -15.11 -5.11 5.86
C TYR A 83 -16.54 -4.58 5.71
N ALA A 84 -17.47 -5.41 5.21
CA ALA A 84 -18.88 -5.07 5.01
C ALA A 84 -19.11 -3.80 4.15
N VAL A 85 -18.24 -3.54 3.18
CA VAL A 85 -18.36 -2.43 2.23
C VAL A 85 -19.05 -2.91 0.97
N LYS A 86 -20.20 -2.32 0.63
CA LYS A 86 -20.94 -2.62 -0.60
C LYS A 86 -20.65 -1.55 -1.66
N PRO A 87 -19.86 -1.84 -2.70
CA PRO A 87 -19.56 -0.87 -3.73
C PRO A 87 -20.69 -0.73 -4.75
N THR A 88 -20.77 0.43 -5.41
CA THR A 88 -21.56 0.58 -6.63
C THR A 88 -20.67 0.38 -7.84
N LEU A 89 -20.98 -0.62 -8.66
CA LEU A 89 -20.16 -0.98 -9.82
C LEU A 89 -20.56 -0.12 -11.04
N ILE A 90 -19.54 0.36 -11.77
CA ILE A 90 -19.67 1.12 -13.01
C ILE A 90 -18.93 0.36 -14.11
N LYS A 91 -19.68 -0.33 -14.98
CA LYS A 91 -19.15 -1.21 -16.03
C LYS A 91 -18.25 -0.48 -17.04
N GLU A 92 -18.50 0.81 -17.25
CA GLU A 92 -17.78 1.66 -18.19
C GLU A 92 -16.42 2.13 -17.67
N MET A 93 -16.12 1.92 -16.38
CA MET A 93 -14.81 2.24 -15.80
C MET A 93 -13.80 1.13 -16.07
N VAL A 94 -13.32 1.05 -17.31
CA VAL A 94 -12.33 0.06 -17.78
C VAL A 94 -10.90 0.59 -17.65
N ARG A 95 -9.89 -0.31 -17.75
CA ARG A 95 -8.46 0.01 -17.56
C ARG A 95 -7.93 0.98 -18.60
N LEU A 96 -8.07 0.60 -19.87
CA LEU A 96 -7.49 1.39 -20.96
C LEU A 96 -8.34 2.61 -21.28
N PRO A 97 -7.72 3.71 -21.72
CA PRO A 97 -8.45 4.85 -22.26
C PRO A 97 -9.29 4.41 -23.46
N ASN A 98 -10.60 4.70 -23.39
CA ASN A 98 -11.55 4.44 -24.47
C ASN A 98 -12.57 5.59 -24.48
N LEU A 99 -12.59 6.36 -25.57
CA LEU A 99 -13.39 7.60 -25.63
C LEU A 99 -14.90 7.35 -25.38
N LYS A 100 -15.45 6.26 -25.91
CA LYS A 100 -16.87 5.94 -25.73
C LYS A 100 -17.17 5.56 -24.28
N SER A 101 -16.45 4.56 -23.76
CA SER A 101 -16.63 4.12 -22.36
C SER A 101 -16.32 5.24 -21.37
N ASP A 102 -15.30 6.07 -21.64
CA ASP A 102 -14.94 7.19 -20.76
C ASP A 102 -16.01 8.28 -20.72
N LEU A 103 -16.68 8.55 -21.86
CA LEU A 103 -17.80 9.48 -21.91
C LEU A 103 -19.03 8.93 -21.17
N GLU A 104 -19.31 7.64 -21.33
CA GLU A 104 -20.40 6.96 -20.62
C GLU A 104 -20.14 6.93 -19.11
N ALA A 105 -18.91 6.54 -18.70
CA ALA A 105 -18.49 6.60 -17.30
C ALA A 105 -18.63 8.02 -16.72
N TYR A 106 -18.21 9.04 -17.46
CA TYR A 106 -18.35 10.43 -17.03
C TYR A 106 -19.83 10.84 -16.84
N LYS A 107 -20.73 10.46 -17.75
CA LYS A 107 -22.17 10.72 -17.63
C LYS A 107 -22.76 10.00 -16.40
N ARG A 108 -22.36 8.74 -16.20
CA ARG A 108 -22.80 7.94 -15.04
C ARG A 108 -22.31 8.52 -13.71
N LEU A 109 -21.05 8.96 -13.65
CA LEU A 109 -20.51 9.67 -12.49
C LEU A 109 -21.30 10.97 -12.19
N LYS A 110 -21.61 11.76 -13.18
CA LYS A 110 -22.43 12.98 -13.00
C LYS A 110 -23.83 12.65 -12.47
N GLN A 111 -24.45 11.60 -12.97
CA GLN A 111 -25.76 11.15 -12.49
C GLN A 111 -25.68 10.78 -11.00
N ILE A 112 -24.71 9.92 -10.63
CA ILE A 112 -24.53 9.49 -9.22
C ILE A 112 -24.25 10.71 -8.32
N ILE A 113 -23.41 11.65 -8.74
CA ILE A 113 -23.12 12.87 -7.98
C ILE A 113 -24.39 13.71 -7.76
N LYS A 114 -25.23 13.87 -8.78
CA LYS A 114 -26.49 14.63 -8.67
C LYS A 114 -27.51 13.95 -7.75
N GLU A 115 -27.60 12.62 -7.78
CA GLU A 115 -28.49 11.82 -6.95
C GLU A 115 -28.02 11.78 -5.49
N TYR A 116 -26.74 11.47 -5.26
CA TYR A 116 -26.16 11.33 -3.93
C TYR A 116 -25.89 12.66 -3.23
N LYS A 117 -25.65 13.72 -4.00
CA LYS A 117 -25.34 15.09 -3.53
C LYS A 117 -24.20 15.08 -2.50
N PRO A 118 -22.98 14.60 -2.86
CA PRO A 118 -21.87 14.53 -1.93
C PRO A 118 -21.36 15.93 -1.56
N ASP A 119 -20.92 16.08 -0.31
CA ASP A 119 -20.18 17.24 0.17
C ASP A 119 -18.71 17.16 -0.26
N ILE A 120 -18.19 15.92 -0.31
CA ILE A 120 -16.81 15.58 -0.68
C ILE A 120 -16.84 14.54 -1.80
N VAL A 121 -16.11 14.80 -2.88
CA VAL A 121 -15.72 13.75 -3.85
C VAL A 121 -14.24 13.47 -3.66
N HIS A 122 -13.90 12.23 -3.31
CA HIS A 122 -12.55 11.75 -3.14
C HIS A 122 -12.22 10.70 -4.20
N THR A 123 -11.30 11.01 -5.10
CA THR A 123 -10.91 10.15 -6.23
C THR A 123 -9.57 9.47 -5.99
N HIS A 124 -9.41 8.23 -6.47
CA HIS A 124 -8.21 7.42 -6.35
C HIS A 124 -7.75 6.93 -7.71
N ALA A 125 -6.44 6.97 -7.98
CA ALA A 125 -5.79 6.57 -9.23
C ALA A 125 -6.13 7.46 -10.46
N SER A 126 -5.30 7.36 -11.50
CA SER A 126 -5.24 8.37 -12.58
C SER A 126 -6.54 8.52 -13.36
N LYS A 127 -7.14 7.43 -13.88
CA LYS A 127 -8.33 7.52 -14.75
C LYS A 127 -9.58 7.92 -13.96
N ALA A 128 -9.83 7.29 -12.82
CA ALA A 128 -10.91 7.68 -11.92
C ALA A 128 -10.71 9.12 -11.41
N GLY A 129 -9.45 9.50 -11.14
CA GLY A 129 -9.06 10.86 -10.81
C GLY A 129 -9.44 11.88 -11.89
N ALA A 130 -9.17 11.56 -13.16
CA ALA A 130 -9.49 12.47 -14.27
C ALA A 130 -11.01 12.62 -14.47
N LEU A 131 -11.73 11.52 -14.57
CA LEU A 131 -13.18 11.52 -14.81
C LEU A 131 -13.95 12.07 -13.59
N GLY A 132 -13.60 11.60 -12.39
CA GLY A 132 -14.27 11.97 -11.15
C GLY A 132 -14.10 13.44 -10.79
N ARG A 133 -12.86 14.00 -10.87
CA ARG A 133 -12.60 15.42 -10.61
C ARG A 133 -13.32 16.34 -11.62
N LYS A 134 -13.37 15.95 -12.92
CA LYS A 134 -14.13 16.67 -13.93
C LYS A 134 -15.63 16.63 -13.64
N ALA A 135 -16.18 15.46 -13.31
CA ALA A 135 -17.60 15.29 -12.99
C ALA A 135 -17.99 16.09 -11.74
N ALA A 136 -17.20 15.98 -10.66
CA ALA A 136 -17.41 16.72 -9.42
C ALA A 136 -17.41 18.24 -9.65
N LYS A 137 -16.43 18.76 -10.38
CA LYS A 137 -16.36 20.19 -10.71
C LYS A 137 -17.59 20.65 -11.53
N SER A 138 -18.00 19.85 -12.53
CA SER A 138 -19.17 20.18 -13.36
C SER A 138 -20.49 20.14 -12.58
N CYS A 139 -20.56 19.34 -11.51
CA CYS A 139 -21.71 19.26 -10.62
C CYS A 139 -21.59 20.18 -9.40
N LYS A 140 -20.58 21.05 -9.35
CA LYS A 140 -20.34 22.05 -8.29
C LYS A 140 -20.23 21.39 -6.89
N VAL A 141 -19.57 20.20 -6.80
CA VAL A 141 -19.30 19.56 -5.49
C VAL A 141 -18.41 20.49 -4.66
N PRO A 142 -18.74 20.72 -3.38
CA PRO A 142 -18.05 21.70 -2.53
C PRO A 142 -16.55 21.40 -2.34
N ILE A 143 -16.20 20.12 -2.11
CA ILE A 143 -14.82 19.70 -1.83
C ILE A 143 -14.43 18.55 -2.76
N ILE A 144 -13.30 18.72 -3.44
CA ILE A 144 -12.76 17.73 -4.39
C ILE A 144 -11.34 17.35 -3.96
N ILE A 145 -11.13 16.07 -3.68
CA ILE A 145 -9.85 15.52 -3.20
C ILE A 145 -9.38 14.42 -4.15
N HIS A 146 -8.07 14.30 -4.31
CA HIS A 146 -7.47 13.24 -5.11
C HIS A 146 -6.26 12.62 -4.40
N THR A 147 -6.25 11.27 -4.28
CA THR A 147 -5.09 10.50 -3.81
C THR A 147 -4.32 9.90 -4.98
N PHE A 148 -3.03 10.21 -5.05
CA PHE A 148 -2.08 9.50 -5.89
C PHE A 148 -1.60 8.22 -5.18
N HIS A 149 -1.80 7.05 -5.81
CA HIS A 149 -1.27 5.76 -5.36
C HIS A 149 -0.02 5.31 -6.12
N GLY A 150 0.56 6.18 -6.84
CA GLY A 150 1.62 6.07 -7.82
C GLY A 150 1.29 6.99 -8.99
N HIS A 151 2.22 7.28 -9.85
CA HIS A 151 1.99 8.12 -11.02
C HIS A 151 2.69 7.56 -12.25
N VAL A 152 2.15 7.91 -13.41
CA VAL A 152 2.61 7.41 -14.71
C VAL A 152 3.75 8.24 -15.32
N PHE A 153 4.40 9.10 -14.53
CA PHE A 153 5.41 10.03 -15.05
C PHE A 153 6.78 9.40 -15.26
N HIS A 154 7.06 8.25 -14.60
CA HIS A 154 8.29 7.50 -14.78
C HIS A 154 8.05 6.24 -15.63
N SER A 155 8.84 6.07 -16.67
CA SER A 155 9.07 4.83 -17.41
C SER A 155 7.89 4.17 -18.16
N TYR A 156 6.66 4.71 -18.06
CA TYR A 156 5.50 4.11 -18.74
C TYR A 156 5.26 4.65 -20.16
N PHE A 157 5.69 5.91 -20.43
CA PHE A 157 5.42 6.57 -21.70
C PHE A 157 6.61 7.39 -22.17
N GLY A 158 6.73 7.57 -23.50
CA GLY A 158 7.72 8.49 -24.07
C GLY A 158 7.49 9.94 -23.66
N LYS A 159 8.51 10.80 -23.82
CA LYS A 159 8.57 12.20 -23.33
C LYS A 159 7.31 13.03 -23.69
N LEU A 160 6.79 12.91 -24.93
CA LEU A 160 5.63 13.68 -25.39
C LEU A 160 4.33 13.29 -24.63
N LYS A 161 4.04 11.99 -24.52
CA LYS A 161 2.88 11.51 -23.77
C LYS A 161 2.96 11.91 -22.30
N THR A 162 4.13 11.78 -21.67
CA THR A 162 4.36 12.22 -20.30
C THR A 162 4.08 13.71 -20.11
N ALA A 163 4.49 14.58 -21.05
CA ALA A 163 4.22 16.01 -21.00
C ALA A 163 2.71 16.31 -21.06
N ILE A 164 1.97 15.60 -21.92
CA ILE A 164 0.51 15.72 -22.02
C ILE A 164 -0.15 15.28 -20.68
N PHE A 165 0.24 14.15 -20.10
CA PHE A 165 -0.29 13.70 -18.82
C PHE A 165 -0.01 14.70 -17.69
N LYS A 166 1.20 15.26 -17.61
CA LYS A 166 1.53 16.32 -16.63
C LYS A 166 0.65 17.56 -16.82
N LYS A 167 0.40 17.99 -18.08
CA LYS A 167 -0.50 19.12 -18.36
C LYS A 167 -1.94 18.86 -17.92
N ILE A 168 -2.43 17.64 -18.16
CA ILE A 168 -3.76 17.20 -17.70
C ILE A 168 -3.82 17.21 -16.17
N GLU A 169 -2.85 16.61 -15.48
CA GLU A 169 -2.82 16.53 -14.02
C GLU A 169 -2.72 17.93 -13.38
N ARG A 170 -1.93 18.85 -13.92
CA ARG A 170 -1.89 20.25 -13.47
C ARG A 170 -3.27 20.92 -13.56
N SER A 171 -3.99 20.68 -14.68
CA SER A 171 -5.35 21.21 -14.85
C SER A 171 -6.34 20.62 -13.84
N LEU A 172 -6.20 19.35 -13.53
CA LEU A 172 -7.05 18.63 -12.55
C LEU A 172 -6.69 19.02 -11.11
N ALA A 173 -5.41 19.19 -10.80
CA ALA A 173 -4.94 19.65 -9.50
C ALA A 173 -5.46 21.06 -9.17
N ARG A 174 -5.55 21.97 -10.16
CA ARG A 174 -6.20 23.29 -9.96
C ARG A 174 -7.68 23.20 -9.59
N LYS A 175 -8.36 22.12 -10.01
CA LYS A 175 -9.79 21.89 -9.70
C LYS A 175 -10.02 21.14 -8.39
N SER A 176 -8.95 20.68 -7.75
CA SER A 176 -9.00 19.94 -6.48
C SER A 176 -8.72 20.88 -5.31
N ASP A 177 -9.39 20.68 -4.19
CA ASP A 177 -9.15 21.43 -2.95
C ASP A 177 -7.93 20.89 -2.20
N ALA A 178 -7.68 19.56 -2.27
CA ALA A 178 -6.47 18.93 -1.76
C ALA A 178 -6.00 17.78 -2.66
N ILE A 179 -4.71 17.56 -2.68
CA ILE A 179 -4.03 16.41 -3.27
C ILE A 179 -3.40 15.61 -2.14
N ILE A 180 -3.52 14.29 -2.19
CA ILE A 180 -2.92 13.38 -1.22
C ILE A 180 -1.81 12.61 -1.90
N ALA A 181 -0.62 12.68 -1.32
CA ALA A 181 0.52 11.81 -1.59
C ALA A 181 0.61 10.73 -0.50
N ILE A 182 1.07 9.53 -0.86
CA ILE A 182 1.21 8.43 0.09
C ILE A 182 2.58 8.39 0.78
N SER A 183 3.50 9.27 0.37
CA SER A 183 4.84 9.41 0.95
C SER A 183 5.40 10.80 0.71
N ASP A 184 6.43 11.19 1.48
CA ASP A 184 7.13 12.47 1.29
C ASP A 184 7.90 12.50 -0.04
N ILE A 185 8.45 11.35 -0.47
CA ILE A 185 9.07 11.21 -1.78
C ILE A 185 8.07 11.54 -2.88
N GLN A 186 6.86 10.96 -2.81
CA GLN A 186 5.83 11.23 -3.82
C GLN A 186 5.35 12.69 -3.77
N LYS A 187 5.28 13.30 -2.59
CA LYS A 187 5.00 14.73 -2.45
C LYS A 187 6.05 15.55 -3.21
N ASN A 188 7.34 15.31 -2.95
CA ASN A 188 8.43 15.99 -3.65
C ASN A 188 8.37 15.78 -5.18
N GLU A 189 8.06 14.55 -5.63
CA GLU A 189 7.88 14.27 -7.07
C GLU A 189 6.73 15.09 -7.67
N LEU A 190 5.59 15.19 -6.98
CA LEU A 190 4.42 15.94 -7.46
C LEU A 190 4.66 17.46 -7.47
N THR A 191 5.37 17.99 -6.49
CA THR A 191 5.62 19.42 -6.33
C THR A 191 6.86 19.89 -7.09
N ASP A 192 8.04 19.43 -6.67
CA ASP A 192 9.32 19.99 -7.09
C ASP A 192 9.80 19.38 -8.40
N ILE A 193 9.70 18.05 -8.58
CA ILE A 193 10.21 17.38 -9.78
C ILE A 193 9.26 17.55 -10.97
N HIS A 194 7.95 17.40 -10.75
CA HIS A 194 6.97 17.42 -11.85
C HIS A 194 6.14 18.68 -11.91
N GLY A 195 6.14 19.52 -10.87
CA GLY A 195 5.40 20.79 -10.82
C GLY A 195 3.90 20.60 -11.11
N ILE A 196 3.28 19.58 -10.52
CA ILE A 196 1.85 19.30 -10.71
C ILE A 196 1.00 20.31 -9.95
N CYS A 197 1.39 20.64 -8.72
CA CYS A 197 0.75 21.66 -7.87
C CYS A 197 1.75 22.19 -6.83
N SER A 198 1.35 23.21 -6.07
CA SER A 198 2.16 23.75 -4.96
C SER A 198 2.17 22.80 -3.76
N ALA A 199 3.20 22.91 -2.90
CA ALA A 199 3.40 22.05 -1.76
C ALA A 199 2.28 22.15 -0.71
N GLU A 200 1.69 23.35 -0.54
CA GLU A 200 0.59 23.59 0.42
C GLU A 200 -0.68 22.82 0.04
N LYS A 201 -0.81 22.44 -1.24
CA LYS A 201 -1.95 21.67 -1.75
C LYS A 201 -1.80 20.18 -1.51
N VAL A 202 -0.58 19.71 -1.18
CA VAL A 202 -0.26 18.30 -1.01
C VAL A 202 -0.14 17.95 0.47
N THR A 203 -1.02 17.08 0.92
CA THR A 203 -0.94 16.45 2.24
C THR A 203 -0.40 15.03 2.09
N VAL A 204 0.58 14.64 2.90
CA VAL A 204 1.07 13.26 2.94
C VAL A 204 0.20 12.46 3.90
N VAL A 205 -0.43 11.42 3.36
CA VAL A 205 -1.20 10.44 4.14
C VAL A 205 -0.76 9.06 3.70
N PRO A 206 0.04 8.35 4.50
CA PRO A 206 0.49 6.99 4.20
C PRO A 206 -0.67 6.02 3.97
N LEU A 207 -0.42 4.96 3.23
CA LEU A 207 -1.38 3.86 3.08
C LEU A 207 -1.67 3.21 4.43
N GLY A 208 -2.89 2.68 4.59
CA GLY A 208 -3.29 1.92 5.77
C GLY A 208 -3.44 0.44 5.46
N PHE A 209 -3.07 -0.41 6.43
CA PHE A 209 -3.16 -1.87 6.34
C PHE A 209 -3.75 -2.45 7.63
N ASP A 210 -4.37 -3.62 7.53
CA ASP A 210 -4.80 -4.42 8.68
C ASP A 210 -3.60 -5.24 9.19
N LEU A 211 -2.80 -4.62 10.06
CA LEU A 211 -1.53 -5.16 10.52
C LEU A 211 -1.65 -6.11 11.72
N LEU A 212 -2.75 -6.05 12.47
CA LEU A 212 -2.91 -6.85 13.69
C LEU A 212 -2.87 -8.36 13.40
N GLN A 213 -3.45 -8.81 12.30
CA GLN A 213 -3.42 -10.22 11.90
C GLN A 213 -2.00 -10.77 11.71
N PHE A 214 -1.04 -9.93 11.30
CA PHE A 214 0.37 -10.31 11.15
C PHE A 214 1.04 -10.46 12.50
N HIS A 215 0.79 -9.55 13.43
CA HIS A 215 1.35 -9.58 14.77
C HIS A 215 0.79 -10.74 15.59
N GLU A 216 -0.52 -10.93 15.61
CA GLU A 216 -1.20 -11.97 16.38
C GLU A 216 -0.78 -13.39 15.94
N LYS A 217 -0.55 -13.61 14.64
CA LYS A 217 -0.13 -14.90 14.09
C LYS A 217 1.33 -15.24 14.35
N ARG A 218 2.17 -14.26 14.71
CA ARG A 218 3.62 -14.48 14.91
C ARG A 218 3.90 -15.63 15.88
N GLU A 219 3.24 -15.65 17.02
CA GLU A 219 3.44 -16.68 18.03
C GLU A 219 2.58 -17.92 17.77
N SER A 220 1.30 -17.72 17.46
CA SER A 220 0.32 -18.80 17.33
C SER A 220 0.58 -19.74 16.14
N GLU A 221 1.14 -19.23 15.04
CA GLU A 221 1.34 -20.00 13.81
C GLU A 221 2.81 -20.42 13.58
N ARG A 222 3.77 -19.85 14.33
CA ARG A 222 5.20 -20.06 14.06
C ARG A 222 5.59 -21.55 14.02
N HIS A 223 5.23 -22.32 15.03
CA HIS A 223 5.59 -23.74 15.09
C HIS A 223 4.98 -24.52 13.93
N ARG A 224 3.67 -24.34 13.67
CA ARG A 224 2.96 -25.02 12.60
C ARG A 224 3.57 -24.74 11.22
N ILE A 225 3.88 -23.46 10.95
CA ILE A 225 4.47 -23.05 9.65
C ILE A 225 5.88 -23.61 9.50
N ARG A 226 6.70 -23.60 10.56
CA ARG A 226 8.04 -24.18 10.50
C ARG A 226 7.99 -25.67 10.21
N GLU A 227 7.08 -26.40 10.84
CA GLU A 227 6.84 -27.83 10.56
C GLU A 227 6.37 -28.06 9.11
N GLU A 228 5.35 -27.30 8.64
CA GLU A 228 4.78 -27.41 7.30
C GLU A 228 5.83 -27.16 6.20
N TYR A 229 6.72 -26.19 6.41
CA TYR A 229 7.76 -25.84 5.45
C TYR A 229 9.08 -26.59 5.66
N GLY A 230 9.17 -27.45 6.67
CA GLY A 230 10.34 -28.26 7.00
C GLY A 230 11.51 -27.41 7.49
N ILE A 231 11.26 -26.43 8.35
CA ILE A 231 12.26 -25.53 8.96
C ILE A 231 12.55 -26.05 10.36
N ALA A 232 13.79 -26.47 10.63
CA ALA A 232 14.21 -26.91 11.95
C ALA A 232 14.32 -25.72 12.93
N ASP A 233 14.23 -25.99 14.25
CA ASP A 233 14.25 -24.92 15.26
C ASP A 233 15.58 -24.15 15.29
N ASP A 234 16.69 -24.79 14.93
CA ASP A 234 18.02 -24.20 14.84
C ASP A 234 18.35 -23.60 13.46
N GLU A 235 17.41 -23.61 12.52
CA GLU A 235 17.56 -22.97 11.21
C GLU A 235 17.06 -21.53 11.22
N VAL A 236 17.76 -20.65 10.52
CA VAL A 236 17.30 -19.29 10.22
C VAL A 236 16.54 -19.27 8.90
N ALA A 237 15.27 -18.94 8.96
CA ALA A 237 14.40 -18.88 7.79
C ALA A 237 14.43 -17.50 7.13
N ILE A 238 14.91 -17.42 5.89
CA ILE A 238 15.01 -16.20 5.11
C ILE A 238 14.03 -16.27 3.94
N ALA A 239 13.25 -15.21 3.69
CA ALA A 239 12.38 -15.23 2.52
C ALA A 239 12.44 -13.94 1.70
N ILE A 240 12.13 -14.05 0.40
CA ILE A 240 11.77 -12.96 -0.49
C ILE A 240 10.36 -13.20 -1.02
N ILE A 241 9.48 -12.19 -0.88
CA ILE A 241 8.07 -12.30 -1.25
C ILE A 241 7.75 -11.27 -2.31
N GLY A 242 7.34 -11.73 -3.49
CA GLY A 242 6.96 -10.83 -4.58
C GLY A 242 6.81 -11.51 -5.92
N ARG A 243 6.28 -10.77 -6.89
CA ARG A 243 6.12 -11.26 -8.26
C ARG A 243 7.49 -11.60 -8.86
N LEU A 244 7.61 -12.76 -9.52
CA LEU A 244 8.82 -13.18 -10.22
C LEU A 244 8.97 -12.39 -11.54
N ALA A 245 9.50 -11.18 -11.44
CA ALA A 245 9.61 -10.23 -12.54
C ALA A 245 10.92 -9.44 -12.46
N PRO A 246 11.46 -8.94 -13.60
CA PRO A 246 12.77 -8.27 -13.68
C PRO A 246 12.97 -7.12 -12.69
N VAL A 247 11.88 -6.42 -12.32
CA VAL A 247 11.94 -5.31 -11.36
C VAL A 247 12.22 -5.78 -9.94
N LYS A 248 11.85 -7.01 -9.56
CA LYS A 248 12.06 -7.59 -8.22
C LYS A 248 13.47 -8.17 -8.04
N ASN A 249 14.15 -8.46 -9.17
CA ASN A 249 15.58 -8.82 -9.21
C ASN A 249 15.96 -10.02 -8.34
N HIS A 250 15.18 -11.11 -8.47
CA HIS A 250 15.44 -12.35 -7.74
C HIS A 250 16.81 -12.97 -8.07
N ALA A 251 17.37 -12.70 -9.26
CA ALA A 251 18.72 -13.12 -9.60
C ALA A 251 19.76 -12.56 -8.62
N TYR A 252 19.66 -11.27 -8.27
CA TYR A 252 20.54 -10.66 -7.27
C TYR A 252 20.33 -11.27 -5.86
N PHE A 253 19.10 -11.56 -5.48
CA PHE A 253 18.82 -12.27 -4.22
C PHE A 253 19.53 -13.63 -4.18
N LEU A 254 19.45 -14.41 -5.27
CA LEU A 254 20.10 -15.72 -5.37
C LEU A 254 21.62 -15.63 -5.32
N GLU A 255 22.22 -14.62 -5.96
CA GLU A 255 23.67 -14.38 -5.85
C GLU A 255 24.12 -14.07 -4.41
N VAL A 256 23.32 -13.25 -3.70
CA VAL A 256 23.59 -12.92 -2.29
C VAL A 256 23.45 -14.16 -1.42
N VAL A 257 22.37 -14.93 -1.59
CA VAL A 257 22.11 -16.15 -0.80
C VAL A 257 23.19 -17.20 -1.03
N ASP A 258 23.61 -17.45 -2.27
CA ASP A 258 24.71 -18.39 -2.58
C ASP A 258 26.00 -18.00 -1.81
N ALA A 259 26.36 -16.71 -1.82
CA ALA A 259 27.54 -16.22 -1.10
C ALA A 259 27.37 -16.28 0.44
N VAL A 260 26.16 -16.07 0.95
CA VAL A 260 25.86 -16.20 2.39
C VAL A 260 25.95 -17.66 2.84
N LEU A 261 25.38 -18.60 2.09
CA LEU A 261 25.44 -20.03 2.38
C LEU A 261 26.87 -20.59 2.42
N GLN A 262 27.79 -20.01 1.61
CA GLN A 262 29.22 -20.36 1.63
C GLN A 262 29.97 -19.86 2.89
N LYS A 263 29.50 -18.77 3.51
CA LYS A 263 30.23 -18.06 4.57
C LYS A 263 29.61 -18.20 5.96
N THR A 264 28.34 -18.56 6.04
CA THR A 264 27.61 -18.61 7.30
C THR A 264 28.01 -19.82 8.15
N THR A 265 27.95 -19.66 9.47
CA THR A 265 28.01 -20.76 10.45
C THR A 265 26.62 -21.21 10.90
N SER A 266 25.60 -20.43 10.63
CA SER A 266 24.20 -20.76 10.95
C SER A 266 23.60 -21.67 9.88
N LYS A 267 22.70 -22.57 10.29
CA LYS A 267 21.88 -23.31 9.34
C LYS A 267 20.82 -22.36 8.76
N ILE A 268 20.74 -22.29 7.45
CA ILE A 268 19.84 -21.37 6.76
C ILE A 268 18.90 -22.15 5.84
N LYS A 269 17.62 -21.78 5.88
CA LYS A 269 16.59 -22.18 4.91
C LYS A 269 16.02 -20.96 4.21
N CYS A 270 16.08 -20.93 2.88
CA CYS A 270 15.61 -19.79 2.10
C CYS A 270 14.31 -20.10 1.34
N PHE A 271 13.45 -19.11 1.21
CA PHE A 271 12.18 -19.22 0.49
C PHE A 271 12.03 -18.11 -0.54
N ILE A 272 11.64 -18.48 -1.74
CA ILE A 272 11.22 -17.55 -2.79
C ILE A 272 9.72 -17.75 -2.99
N VAL A 273 8.93 -16.73 -2.62
CA VAL A 273 7.47 -16.79 -2.63
C VAL A 273 6.90 -15.89 -3.70
N GLY A 274 6.19 -16.49 -4.63
CA GLY A 274 5.55 -15.78 -5.73
C GLY A 274 5.52 -16.55 -7.03
N ASP A 275 5.03 -15.88 -8.07
CA ASP A 275 4.98 -16.39 -9.43
C ASP A 275 5.17 -15.25 -10.43
N GLY A 276 5.51 -15.58 -11.68
CA GLY A 276 5.68 -14.58 -12.71
C GLY A 276 6.56 -15.01 -13.89
N PRO A 277 6.81 -14.11 -14.83
CA PRO A 277 7.47 -14.43 -16.09
C PRO A 277 8.93 -14.92 -15.96
N GLU A 278 9.59 -14.70 -14.81
CA GLU A 278 10.96 -15.18 -14.58
C GLU A 278 11.03 -16.52 -13.83
N ARG A 279 9.88 -17.22 -13.67
CA ARG A 279 9.81 -18.46 -12.90
C ARG A 279 10.83 -19.51 -13.34
N GLU A 280 10.84 -19.86 -14.61
CA GLU A 280 11.73 -20.89 -15.16
C GLU A 280 13.21 -20.55 -14.91
N LEU A 281 13.60 -19.30 -15.16
CA LEU A 281 14.98 -18.82 -14.91
C LEU A 281 15.37 -18.94 -13.43
N ILE A 282 14.44 -18.63 -12.52
CA ILE A 282 14.66 -18.70 -11.09
C ILE A 282 14.76 -20.15 -10.62
N GLU A 283 13.89 -21.05 -11.13
CA GLU A 283 13.92 -22.49 -10.83
C GLU A 283 15.27 -23.12 -11.22
N GLU A 284 15.77 -22.83 -12.42
CA GLU A 284 17.09 -23.30 -12.87
C GLU A 284 18.21 -22.84 -11.93
N ARG A 285 18.19 -21.58 -11.54
CA ARG A 285 19.18 -20.99 -10.66
C ARG A 285 19.11 -21.59 -9.24
N VAL A 286 17.92 -21.81 -8.71
CA VAL A 286 17.68 -22.47 -7.43
C VAL A 286 18.24 -23.90 -7.45
N HIS A 287 18.02 -24.65 -8.54
CA HIS A 287 18.57 -25.99 -8.70
C HIS A 287 20.10 -26.00 -8.61
N GLN A 288 20.77 -25.11 -9.36
CA GLN A 288 22.25 -24.98 -9.36
C GLN A 288 22.83 -24.68 -7.96
N ILE A 289 22.14 -23.83 -7.17
CA ILE A 289 22.56 -23.49 -5.81
C ILE A 289 22.30 -24.66 -4.84
N ASN A 290 21.16 -25.33 -4.96
CA ASN A 290 20.77 -26.44 -4.12
C ASN A 290 21.69 -27.67 -4.25
N GLU A 291 22.25 -27.91 -5.44
CA GLU A 291 23.27 -28.96 -5.65
C GLU A 291 24.53 -28.74 -4.77
N LYS A 292 24.85 -27.49 -4.44
CA LYS A 292 26.02 -27.11 -3.62
C LYS A 292 25.69 -27.01 -2.13
N HIS A 293 24.43 -26.72 -1.77
CA HIS A 293 24.02 -26.29 -0.43
C HIS A 293 22.86 -27.11 0.16
N ASN A 294 22.84 -28.42 -0.06
CA ASN A 294 21.91 -29.36 0.60
C ASN A 294 20.42 -28.95 0.53
N ASN A 295 19.95 -28.50 -0.63
CA ASN A 295 18.57 -28.06 -0.82
C ASN A 295 18.10 -26.94 0.14
N SER A 296 18.98 -25.98 0.39
CA SER A 296 18.70 -24.85 1.29
C SER A 296 17.67 -23.85 0.76
N ILE A 297 17.34 -23.86 -0.54
CA ILE A 297 16.40 -22.90 -1.15
C ILE A 297 15.15 -23.63 -1.66
N LYS A 298 13.98 -23.14 -1.25
CA LYS A 298 12.67 -23.63 -1.70
C LYS A 298 11.94 -22.52 -2.46
N LEU A 299 11.58 -22.79 -3.71
CA LEU A 299 10.66 -21.94 -4.49
C LEU A 299 9.23 -22.40 -4.25
N THR A 300 8.36 -21.48 -3.86
CA THR A 300 6.92 -21.72 -3.74
C THR A 300 6.16 -20.93 -4.80
N SER A 301 4.87 -21.25 -5.01
CA SER A 301 3.95 -20.36 -5.71
C SER A 301 3.45 -19.25 -4.76
N TRP A 302 2.38 -18.55 -5.16
CA TRP A 302 1.73 -17.59 -4.27
C TRP A 302 1.20 -18.27 -3.00
N VAL A 303 1.50 -17.66 -1.86
CA VAL A 303 0.93 -18.04 -0.57
C VAL A 303 -0.27 -17.14 -0.30
N SER A 304 -1.44 -17.73 -0.08
CA SER A 304 -2.69 -16.98 0.16
C SER A 304 -2.71 -16.32 1.56
N ASP A 305 -2.19 -17.02 2.57
CA ASP A 305 -2.09 -16.52 3.94
C ASP A 305 -0.65 -16.09 4.26
N VAL A 306 -0.28 -14.91 3.77
CA VAL A 306 1.04 -14.33 3.97
C VAL A 306 1.33 -14.08 5.45
N ALA A 307 0.30 -13.76 6.26
CA ALA A 307 0.48 -13.51 7.69
C ALA A 307 0.93 -14.78 8.44
N SER A 308 0.32 -15.92 8.15
CA SER A 308 0.77 -17.21 8.71
C SER A 308 2.14 -17.59 8.18
N PHE A 309 2.39 -17.48 6.87
CA PHE A 309 3.71 -17.77 6.30
C PHE A 309 4.82 -16.95 6.97
N ASN A 310 4.64 -15.65 7.11
CA ASN A 310 5.59 -14.77 7.77
C ASN A 310 5.90 -15.23 9.21
N ALA A 311 4.93 -15.78 9.94
CA ALA A 311 5.15 -16.24 11.29
C ALA A 311 6.32 -17.25 11.40
N GLY A 312 6.56 -18.09 10.38
CA GLY A 312 7.66 -19.03 10.33
C GLY A 312 9.02 -18.43 9.98
N MET A 313 9.07 -17.20 9.46
CA MET A 313 10.29 -16.58 8.93
C MET A 313 11.05 -15.78 9.99
N ASP A 314 12.35 -15.59 9.76
CA ASP A 314 13.25 -14.83 10.63
C ASP A 314 13.80 -13.57 9.98
N ILE A 315 13.92 -13.53 8.65
CA ILE A 315 14.41 -12.38 7.89
C ILE A 315 13.63 -12.29 6.57
N ILE A 316 13.15 -11.10 6.21
CA ILE A 316 12.58 -10.87 4.88
C ILE A 316 13.51 -9.97 4.07
N CYS A 317 13.82 -10.41 2.84
CA CYS A 317 14.64 -9.68 1.89
C CYS A 317 13.80 -9.02 0.78
N LEU A 318 14.27 -7.91 0.25
CA LEU A 318 13.76 -7.30 -0.97
C LEU A 318 14.90 -6.71 -1.80
N THR A 319 15.08 -7.21 -3.02
CA THR A 319 16.22 -6.86 -3.90
C THR A 319 15.79 -6.05 -5.13
N SER A 320 14.66 -5.39 -5.04
CA SER A 320 14.04 -4.70 -6.16
C SER A 320 14.91 -3.59 -6.76
N LYS A 321 14.74 -3.37 -8.07
CA LYS A 321 15.35 -2.26 -8.80
C LYS A 321 14.57 -0.94 -8.66
N ASN A 322 13.28 -1.05 -8.35
CA ASN A 322 12.38 0.08 -8.11
C ASN A 322 11.15 -0.35 -7.29
N GLU A 323 10.74 0.47 -6.34
CA GLU A 323 9.54 0.28 -5.51
C GLU A 323 8.81 1.61 -5.29
N GLY A 324 7.48 1.52 -5.17
CA GLY A 324 6.68 2.61 -4.63
C GLY A 324 6.59 2.47 -3.10
N THR A 325 5.61 1.71 -2.66
CA THR A 325 5.42 1.32 -1.26
C THR A 325 5.42 -0.20 -1.19
N PRO A 326 6.54 -0.86 -0.89
CA PRO A 326 6.60 -2.32 -0.83
C PRO A 326 5.86 -2.88 0.38
N VAL A 327 4.64 -3.35 0.12
CA VAL A 327 3.72 -3.87 1.15
C VAL A 327 4.34 -5.06 1.89
N SER A 328 5.08 -5.93 1.19
CA SER A 328 5.74 -7.10 1.80
C SER A 328 6.70 -6.74 2.95
N LEU A 329 7.37 -5.58 2.90
CA LEU A 329 8.23 -5.13 3.99
C LEU A 329 7.43 -4.55 5.18
N ILE A 330 6.27 -3.94 4.91
CA ILE A 330 5.35 -3.50 5.97
C ILE A 330 4.77 -4.72 6.69
N GLU A 331 4.33 -5.73 5.93
CA GLU A 331 3.78 -6.99 6.44
C GLU A 331 4.83 -7.80 7.23
N ALA A 332 6.08 -7.84 6.75
CA ALA A 332 7.19 -8.47 7.46
C ALA A 332 7.44 -7.81 8.82
N GLN A 333 7.59 -6.49 8.87
CA GLN A 333 7.77 -5.75 10.12
C GLN A 333 6.55 -5.88 11.05
N ALA A 334 5.34 -5.93 10.50
CA ALA A 334 4.12 -6.20 11.27
C ALA A 334 4.11 -7.62 11.86
N SER A 335 4.74 -8.59 11.21
CA SER A 335 4.98 -9.94 11.74
C SER A 335 6.17 -9.98 12.72
N GLY A 336 6.76 -8.85 13.08
CA GLY A 336 7.94 -8.82 13.93
C GLY A 336 9.17 -9.48 13.26
N ILE A 337 9.39 -9.23 11.97
CA ILE A 337 10.52 -9.77 11.22
C ILE A 337 11.38 -8.61 10.72
N PRO A 338 12.69 -8.58 11.05
CA PRO A 338 13.62 -7.62 10.49
C PRO A 338 13.74 -7.78 8.98
N VAL A 339 13.94 -6.66 8.30
CA VAL A 339 14.00 -6.64 6.85
C VAL A 339 15.36 -6.17 6.34
N ILE A 340 15.77 -6.66 5.16
CA ILE A 340 16.94 -6.16 4.44
C ILE A 340 16.57 -5.89 2.99
N THR A 341 16.90 -4.71 2.49
CA THR A 341 16.42 -4.26 1.20
C THR A 341 17.41 -3.37 0.46
N THR A 342 17.31 -3.33 -0.86
CA THR A 342 18.03 -2.35 -1.69
C THR A 342 17.42 -0.94 -1.52
N ASP A 343 18.27 0.11 -1.55
CA ASP A 343 17.84 1.53 -1.49
C ASP A 343 17.19 1.96 -2.81
N VAL A 344 15.87 1.83 -2.87
CA VAL A 344 15.08 2.15 -4.07
C VAL A 344 13.73 2.77 -3.73
N GLY A 345 13.35 3.82 -4.44
CA GLY A 345 12.02 4.44 -4.32
C GLY A 345 11.62 4.77 -2.88
N GLY A 346 10.44 4.34 -2.46
CA GLY A 346 9.84 4.64 -1.15
C GLY A 346 10.35 3.80 0.04
N ILE A 347 11.46 3.09 -0.08
CA ILE A 347 11.99 2.22 0.98
C ILE A 347 12.26 2.98 2.29
N LYS A 348 12.86 4.18 2.21
CA LYS A 348 13.19 5.01 3.39
C LYS A 348 11.96 5.47 4.18
N ASP A 349 10.79 5.43 3.57
CA ASP A 349 9.53 5.71 4.27
C ASP A 349 9.04 4.50 5.09
N ILE A 350 9.59 3.29 4.84
CA ILE A 350 9.09 2.02 5.38
C ILE A 350 10.09 1.38 6.33
N VAL A 351 11.37 1.54 6.08
CA VAL A 351 12.45 0.94 6.87
C VAL A 351 13.29 2.05 7.48
N LEU A 352 13.53 1.95 8.79
CA LEU A 352 14.51 2.79 9.50
C LEU A 352 15.84 2.03 9.51
N ASP A 353 16.80 2.50 8.71
CA ASP A 353 18.09 1.86 8.54
C ASP A 353 18.83 1.66 9.87
N GLY A 354 19.34 0.44 10.08
CA GLY A 354 19.99 0.02 11.32
C GLY A 354 19.07 -0.16 12.53
N ASN A 355 17.77 0.21 12.43
CA ASN A 355 16.82 0.18 13.54
C ASN A 355 15.71 -0.88 13.33
N THR A 356 15.01 -0.87 12.20
CA THR A 356 13.96 -1.84 11.88
C THR A 356 14.40 -2.86 10.83
N GLY A 357 15.55 -2.64 10.23
CA GLY A 357 16.15 -3.45 9.18
C GLY A 357 17.36 -2.73 8.58
N PHE A 358 17.83 -3.20 7.42
CA PHE A 358 18.93 -2.60 6.69
C PHE A 358 18.52 -2.13 5.30
N ILE A 359 18.99 -0.94 4.92
CA ILE A 359 18.81 -0.36 3.58
C ILE A 359 20.17 -0.33 2.88
N ILE A 360 20.34 -1.14 1.86
CA ILE A 360 21.63 -1.35 1.19
C ILE A 360 21.68 -0.58 -0.13
N PRO A 361 22.73 0.19 -0.42
CA PRO A 361 22.88 0.85 -1.71
C PRO A 361 22.82 -0.16 -2.87
N LYS A 362 22.20 0.21 -3.99
CA LYS A 362 21.89 -0.68 -5.13
C LYS A 362 23.05 -1.57 -5.62
N ASN A 363 24.27 -1.06 -5.57
CA ASN A 363 25.44 -1.72 -6.15
C ASN A 363 26.40 -2.29 -5.07
N SER A 364 25.94 -2.38 -3.82
CA SER A 364 26.76 -2.82 -2.69
C SER A 364 26.42 -4.27 -2.30
N LYS A 365 26.76 -5.22 -3.20
CA LYS A 365 26.47 -6.64 -2.96
C LYS A 365 27.21 -7.18 -1.73
N GLU A 366 28.45 -6.81 -1.54
CA GLU A 366 29.26 -7.19 -0.37
C GLU A 366 28.67 -6.70 0.93
N GLU A 367 28.09 -5.50 0.95
CA GLU A 367 27.40 -4.97 2.10
C GLU A 367 26.09 -5.72 2.38
N PHE A 368 25.32 -6.04 1.31
CA PHE A 368 24.11 -6.86 1.46
C PHE A 368 24.45 -8.22 2.06
N ILE A 369 25.50 -8.89 1.57
CA ILE A 369 25.98 -10.17 2.11
C ILE A 369 26.39 -10.01 3.58
N SER A 370 27.18 -8.98 3.91
CA SER A 370 27.65 -8.72 5.27
C SER A 370 26.50 -8.50 6.24
N ARG A 371 25.51 -7.68 5.87
CA ARG A 371 24.34 -7.40 6.72
C ARG A 371 23.38 -8.59 6.83
N LEU A 372 23.26 -9.41 5.78
CA LEU A 372 22.46 -10.61 5.85
C LEU A 372 23.13 -11.67 6.74
N LEU A 373 24.45 -11.83 6.68
CA LEU A 373 25.23 -12.67 7.62
C LEU A 373 25.09 -12.18 9.06
N GLU A 374 25.17 -10.87 9.29
CA GLU A 374 24.96 -10.28 10.62
C GLU A 374 23.60 -10.65 11.18
N LEU A 375 22.51 -10.46 10.40
CA LEU A 375 21.17 -10.86 10.84
C LEU A 375 21.02 -12.37 11.00
N ALA A 376 21.64 -13.17 10.17
CA ALA A 376 21.57 -14.63 10.29
C ALA A 376 22.23 -15.13 11.59
N ASN A 377 23.35 -14.54 11.99
CA ASN A 377 24.16 -15.00 13.12
C ASN A 377 23.81 -14.31 14.46
N ASP A 378 23.08 -13.19 14.47
CA ASP A 378 22.75 -12.42 15.68
C ASP A 378 21.22 -12.40 15.95
N GLU A 379 20.78 -13.36 16.77
CA GLU A 379 19.39 -13.47 17.18
C GLU A 379 18.92 -12.26 18.01
N LYS A 380 19.77 -11.74 18.90
CA LYS A 380 19.42 -10.58 19.74
C LYS A 380 19.13 -9.35 18.86
N LYS A 381 19.93 -9.16 17.83
CA LYS A 381 19.72 -8.08 16.86
C LYS A 381 18.40 -8.25 16.12
N ARG A 382 18.08 -9.47 15.66
CA ARG A 382 16.78 -9.76 15.07
C ARG A 382 15.62 -9.44 16.02
N GLN A 383 15.72 -9.77 17.30
CA GLN A 383 14.69 -9.49 18.31
C GLN A 383 14.49 -7.99 18.53
N ILE A 384 15.57 -7.20 18.62
CA ILE A 384 15.51 -5.75 18.77
C ILE A 384 14.86 -5.10 17.54
N MET A 385 15.32 -5.47 16.35
CA MET A 385 14.75 -4.94 15.10
C MET A 385 13.28 -5.36 14.90
N SER A 386 12.91 -6.55 15.37
CA SER A 386 11.53 -7.05 15.38
C SER A 386 10.58 -6.13 16.17
N GLN A 387 10.93 -5.79 17.40
CA GLN A 387 10.13 -4.92 18.26
C GLN A 387 10.01 -3.50 17.66
N ASN A 388 11.14 -2.96 17.21
CA ASN A 388 11.19 -1.65 16.57
C ASN A 388 10.35 -1.61 15.29
N GLY A 389 10.44 -2.66 14.47
CA GLY A 389 9.70 -2.79 13.22
C GLY A 389 8.19 -2.80 13.43
N TRP A 390 7.69 -3.61 14.38
CA TRP A 390 6.28 -3.63 14.73
C TRP A 390 5.79 -2.25 15.21
N THR A 391 6.50 -1.63 16.16
CA THR A 391 6.13 -0.32 16.68
C THR A 391 6.04 0.73 15.57
N TYR A 392 7.04 0.77 14.70
CA TYR A 392 7.09 1.73 13.61
C TYR A 392 5.96 1.56 12.60
N VAL A 393 5.71 0.33 12.12
CA VAL A 393 4.68 0.12 11.10
C VAL A 393 3.27 0.24 11.67
N GLN A 394 3.06 -0.14 12.94
CA GLN A 394 1.78 0.03 13.62
C GLN A 394 1.40 1.51 13.74
N GLU A 395 2.33 2.36 14.12
CA GLU A 395 2.08 3.79 14.26
C GLU A 395 1.84 4.47 12.91
N LYS A 396 2.59 4.08 11.88
CA LYS A 396 2.60 4.78 10.59
C LYS A 396 1.63 4.21 9.58
N PHE A 397 1.50 2.88 9.50
CA PHE A 397 0.81 2.17 8.42
C PHE A 397 -0.43 1.40 8.85
N HIS A 398 -0.82 1.41 10.13
CA HIS A 398 -2.10 0.82 10.51
C HIS A 398 -3.25 1.65 9.95
N TYR A 399 -4.34 1.01 9.50
CA TYR A 399 -5.48 1.71 8.91
C TYR A 399 -6.13 2.75 9.84
N ASN A 400 -5.98 2.63 11.16
CA ASN A 400 -6.43 3.64 12.12
C ASN A 400 -5.73 4.98 11.91
N THR A 401 -4.42 4.97 11.61
CA THR A 401 -3.65 6.18 11.33
C THR A 401 -4.10 6.81 10.01
N LEU A 402 -4.33 6.00 8.98
CA LEU A 402 -4.91 6.46 7.72
C LEU A 402 -6.26 7.15 7.96
N VAL A 403 -7.17 6.51 8.70
CA VAL A 403 -8.51 7.03 8.99
C VAL A 403 -8.43 8.33 9.79
N LYS A 404 -7.61 8.37 10.85
CA LYS A 404 -7.39 9.57 11.67
C LYS A 404 -6.89 10.76 10.84
N ASN A 405 -5.88 10.54 9.99
CA ASN A 405 -5.32 11.58 9.15
C ASN A 405 -6.33 12.09 8.11
N MET A 406 -7.12 11.19 7.54
CA MET A 406 -8.16 11.56 6.58
C MET A 406 -9.35 12.27 7.23
N ASP A 407 -9.75 11.87 8.43
CA ASP A 407 -10.76 12.59 9.21
C ASP A 407 -10.33 14.02 9.48
N ALA A 408 -9.11 14.22 9.97
CA ALA A 408 -8.54 15.53 10.22
C ALA A 408 -8.51 16.41 8.93
N LEU A 409 -8.09 15.83 7.80
CA LEU A 409 -8.07 16.54 6.52
C LEU A 409 -9.48 16.93 6.04
N TYR A 410 -10.46 16.04 6.14
CA TYR A 410 -11.83 16.33 5.73
C TYR A 410 -12.41 17.49 6.55
N TRP A 411 -12.26 17.45 7.87
CA TRP A 411 -12.73 18.53 8.74
C TRP A 411 -12.03 19.85 8.48
N GLY A 412 -10.73 19.84 8.27
CA GLY A 412 -9.98 21.07 7.92
C GLY A 412 -10.46 21.70 6.61
N LEU A 413 -10.76 20.89 5.59
CA LEU A 413 -11.31 21.39 4.32
C LEU A 413 -12.74 21.91 4.46
N ILE A 414 -13.57 21.28 5.28
CA ILE A 414 -14.93 21.74 5.58
C ILE A 414 -14.90 23.10 6.28
N GLU A 415 -14.03 23.24 7.28
CA GLU A 415 -13.84 24.50 8.01
C GLU A 415 -13.40 25.63 7.06
N LYS A 416 -12.39 25.35 6.21
CA LYS A 416 -11.93 26.31 5.19
C LYS A 416 -13.04 26.76 4.27
N LYS A 417 -13.83 25.82 3.72
CA LYS A 417 -14.94 26.13 2.80
C LYS A 417 -16.03 26.97 3.46
N ARG A 418 -16.30 26.75 4.73
CA ARG A 418 -17.31 27.55 5.47
C ARG A 418 -16.85 28.96 5.73
N ASN A 419 -15.57 29.16 5.99
CA ASN A 419 -15.01 30.50 6.18
C ASN A 419 -15.03 31.28 4.86
N GLU A 420 -14.69 30.63 3.72
CA GLU A 420 -14.79 31.23 2.37
C GLU A 420 -16.23 31.67 1.99
N ILE A 421 -17.29 31.10 2.58
CA ILE A 421 -18.70 31.47 2.33
C ILE A 421 -19.16 32.61 3.21
N LYS A 422 -18.51 32.82 4.36
CA LYS A 422 -18.87 33.89 5.33
C LYS A 422 -18.21 35.24 4.99
N GLU A 423 -17.12 35.21 4.24
CA GLU A 423 -16.44 36.37 3.65
C GLU A 423 -17.15 36.78 2.32
#